data_798aa1e768cab87253b43332be4d7829
#
_entry.id   798aa1e768cab87253b43332be4d7829
#
_cell.length_a   1.000
_cell.length_b   1.000
_cell.length_c   1.000
_cell.angle_alpha   90.00
_cell.angle_beta   90.00
_cell.angle_gamma   90.00
#
_symmetry.space_group_name_H-M   'P 1'
#
loop_
_entity.id
_entity.type
_entity.pdbx_description
1 polymer ?
#
loop_
_entity_poly.entity_id
_entity_poly.type
_entity_poly.pdbx_seq_one_letter_code
_entity_poly.pdbx_strand_id
1 'polypeptide(L)'
;MLNIKLGRYRGKYCATWRDERGHRFRHSLGTDDVSLAKTRLAAFQAHLVTKAPAGPLTVETIFNGYMNDRAADDKPTERMKYAWKRLGPYFGPLRPTDITKDTSRGYIKARREQGASNGTIWTEMTYLRAALGFAVREKWLTAAPYIKVPQKPGPKEHHLERQEAARLIEAAASPHIKLFIQLALGTAGRAGALLGLTWDRVDLERRRIDLRDPDRPATRKGRARVPINDSLLEALEEAKRGALTPYVIEYGGEQVLSVKKGVGAAGKRVGLKCSPHVLRHTAAVWMAERGVPMEKIAQYLGHNDSRTTERVYARFAPDYMKDAAAALEFRGAIDPRSGA
;
A
#
# COMPACT_ATOMS: atom_id res chain seq x y z
N MET A 1 -34.96 17.14 -3.61
CA MET A 1 -34.82 16.37 -4.87
C MET A 1 -34.08 17.19 -5.91
N LEU A 2 -33.08 16.64 -6.58
CA LEU A 2 -32.40 17.32 -7.71
C LEU A 2 -33.38 17.49 -8.88
N ASN A 3 -33.61 18.71 -9.30
CA ASN A 3 -34.46 19.01 -10.46
C ASN A 3 -33.66 18.74 -11.76
N ILE A 4 -33.73 17.48 -12.25
CA ILE A 4 -33.00 17.04 -13.42
C ILE A 4 -33.88 17.21 -14.65
N LYS A 5 -33.44 18.00 -15.62
CA LYS A 5 -34.16 18.32 -16.86
C LYS A 5 -33.43 17.73 -18.08
N LEU A 6 -34.22 17.38 -19.11
CA LEU A 6 -33.66 17.05 -20.39
C LEU A 6 -33.11 18.32 -21.06
N GLY A 7 -31.86 18.25 -21.49
CA GLY A 7 -31.19 19.32 -22.24
C GLY A 7 -30.60 18.81 -23.54
N ARG A 8 -30.10 19.72 -24.39
CA ARG A 8 -29.37 19.37 -25.61
C ARG A 8 -28.01 20.05 -25.63
N TYR A 9 -26.96 19.33 -26.00
CA TYR A 9 -25.61 19.83 -26.10
C TYR A 9 -24.85 19.17 -27.23
N ARG A 10 -24.27 19.98 -28.14
CA ARG A 10 -23.56 19.49 -29.35
C ARG A 10 -24.33 18.43 -30.10
N GLY A 11 -25.62 18.66 -30.35
CA GLY A 11 -26.47 17.78 -31.12
C GLY A 11 -27.06 16.57 -30.39
N LYS A 12 -26.56 16.21 -29.18
CA LYS A 12 -27.02 15.07 -28.38
C LYS A 12 -27.80 15.51 -27.15
N TYR A 13 -28.73 14.66 -26.70
CA TYR A 13 -29.48 14.88 -25.47
C TYR A 13 -28.62 14.60 -24.24
N CYS A 14 -28.86 15.36 -23.17
CA CYS A 14 -28.17 15.22 -21.86
C CYS A 14 -29.15 15.49 -20.69
N ALA A 15 -28.90 14.83 -19.57
CA ALA A 15 -29.50 15.20 -18.30
C ALA A 15 -28.76 16.43 -17.75
N THR A 16 -29.50 17.47 -17.33
CA THR A 16 -28.93 18.71 -16.77
C THR A 16 -29.57 19.02 -15.44
N TRP A 17 -28.74 19.44 -14.46
CA TRP A 17 -29.22 19.91 -13.16
C TRP A 17 -28.25 20.96 -12.59
N ARG A 18 -28.68 21.63 -11.52
CA ARG A 18 -27.82 22.53 -10.74
C ARG A 18 -27.72 22.02 -9.30
N ASP A 19 -26.56 22.21 -8.66
CA ASP A 19 -26.42 22.01 -7.23
C ASP A 19 -26.98 23.20 -6.44
N GLU A 20 -26.98 23.10 -5.11
CA GLU A 20 -27.43 24.14 -4.18
C GLU A 20 -26.63 25.44 -4.30
N ARG A 21 -25.42 25.39 -4.86
CA ARG A 21 -24.55 26.55 -5.13
C ARG A 21 -24.75 27.14 -6.53
N GLY A 22 -25.70 26.60 -7.33
CA GLY A 22 -26.02 27.06 -8.64
C GLY A 22 -25.12 26.53 -9.77
N HIS A 23 -24.13 25.68 -9.48
CA HIS A 23 -23.27 25.08 -10.51
C HIS A 23 -24.07 24.13 -11.40
N ARG A 24 -23.87 24.24 -12.70
CA ARG A 24 -24.57 23.45 -13.71
C ARG A 24 -23.81 22.17 -14.01
N PHE A 25 -24.47 21.04 -13.89
CA PHE A 25 -23.97 19.70 -14.26
C PHE A 25 -24.67 19.19 -15.51
N ARG A 26 -23.99 18.33 -16.27
CA ARG A 26 -24.51 17.65 -17.43
C ARG A 26 -24.01 16.20 -17.47
N HIS A 27 -24.91 15.29 -17.82
CA HIS A 27 -24.60 13.88 -18.11
C HIS A 27 -25.12 13.55 -19.50
N SER A 28 -24.25 13.06 -20.40
CA SER A 28 -24.65 12.69 -21.76
C SER A 28 -25.55 11.47 -21.74
N LEU A 29 -26.67 11.53 -22.45
CA LEU A 29 -27.57 10.39 -22.65
C LEU A 29 -27.21 9.57 -23.89
N GLY A 30 -26.16 9.97 -24.64
CA GLY A 30 -25.59 9.21 -25.75
C GLY A 30 -26.50 9.04 -26.97
N THR A 31 -27.54 9.88 -27.14
CA THR A 31 -28.50 9.81 -28.23
C THR A 31 -28.94 11.22 -28.68
N ASP A 32 -29.33 11.32 -29.91
CA ASP A 32 -29.99 12.48 -30.56
C ASP A 32 -31.50 12.25 -30.78
N ASP A 33 -32.00 11.04 -30.53
CA ASP A 33 -33.40 10.69 -30.52
C ASP A 33 -34.05 11.10 -29.18
N VAL A 34 -35.18 11.85 -29.27
CA VAL A 34 -35.87 12.37 -28.09
C VAL A 34 -36.60 11.31 -27.27
N SER A 35 -37.16 10.27 -27.95
CA SER A 35 -37.86 9.19 -27.27
C SER A 35 -36.90 8.34 -26.43
N LEU A 36 -35.80 7.94 -27.06
CA LEU A 36 -34.71 7.21 -26.40
C LEU A 36 -34.06 8.05 -25.28
N ALA A 37 -33.94 9.38 -25.51
CA ALA A 37 -33.44 10.29 -24.50
C ALA A 37 -34.33 10.39 -23.26
N LYS A 38 -35.65 10.41 -23.43
CA LYS A 38 -36.62 10.39 -22.33
C LYS A 38 -36.54 9.09 -21.53
N THR A 39 -36.44 7.95 -22.21
CA THR A 39 -36.26 6.64 -21.55
C THR A 39 -34.95 6.56 -20.75
N ARG A 40 -33.85 7.01 -21.35
CA ARG A 40 -32.53 7.07 -20.67
C ARG A 40 -32.50 8.09 -19.55
N LEU A 41 -33.23 9.22 -19.69
CA LEU A 41 -33.36 10.18 -18.58
C LEU A 41 -34.11 9.60 -17.41
N ALA A 42 -35.23 8.89 -17.67
CA ALA A 42 -36.00 8.21 -16.62
C ALA A 42 -35.17 7.13 -15.92
N ALA A 43 -34.41 6.32 -16.69
CA ALA A 43 -33.49 5.34 -16.13
C ALA A 43 -32.37 6.02 -15.31
N PHE A 44 -31.81 7.12 -15.78
CA PHE A 44 -30.81 7.91 -15.06
C PHE A 44 -31.36 8.52 -13.77
N GLN A 45 -32.60 9.05 -13.82
CA GLN A 45 -33.28 9.57 -12.62
C GLN A 45 -33.61 8.45 -11.63
N ALA A 46 -34.12 7.31 -12.10
CA ALA A 46 -34.36 6.12 -11.26
C ALA A 46 -33.07 5.61 -10.62
N HIS A 47 -31.98 5.56 -11.38
CA HIS A 47 -30.67 5.16 -10.87
C HIS A 47 -30.14 6.11 -9.78
N LEU A 48 -30.40 7.41 -9.89
CA LEU A 48 -30.03 8.39 -8.85
C LEU A 48 -30.93 8.25 -7.59
N VAL A 49 -32.19 7.88 -7.76
CA VAL A 49 -33.12 7.66 -6.64
C VAL A 49 -32.85 6.33 -5.93
N THR A 50 -32.48 5.29 -6.69
CA THR A 50 -32.17 3.96 -6.13
C THR A 50 -30.80 3.84 -5.46
N LYS A 51 -29.92 4.83 -5.62
CA LYS A 51 -28.60 4.83 -5.01
C LYS A 51 -28.58 5.27 -3.54
N ALA A 52 -29.59 5.99 -3.06
CA ALA A 52 -29.68 6.31 -1.64
C ALA A 52 -30.22 5.08 -0.89
N PRO A 53 -29.58 4.66 0.22
CA PRO A 53 -30.10 3.54 1.02
C PRO A 53 -31.49 3.85 1.53
N ALA A 54 -32.39 2.84 1.49
CA ALA A 54 -33.71 2.96 2.12
C ALA A 54 -33.56 3.00 3.64
N GLY A 55 -34.09 4.04 4.29
CA GLY A 55 -34.05 4.20 5.74
C GLY A 55 -33.09 5.30 6.23
N PRO A 56 -32.94 5.44 7.56
CA PRO A 56 -32.08 6.48 8.13
C PRO A 56 -30.63 6.27 7.73
N LEU A 57 -29.99 7.33 7.23
CA LEU A 57 -28.60 7.29 6.81
C LEU A 57 -27.69 7.26 8.04
N THR A 58 -27.27 6.07 8.44
CA THR A 58 -26.29 5.84 9.50
C THR A 58 -24.89 5.62 8.93
N VAL A 59 -23.88 5.72 9.80
CA VAL A 59 -22.49 5.38 9.43
C VAL A 59 -22.37 3.92 8.99
N GLU A 60 -23.12 3.02 9.60
CA GLU A 60 -23.17 1.61 9.21
C GLU A 60 -23.65 1.43 7.78
N THR A 61 -24.77 2.08 7.43
CA THR A 61 -25.30 2.04 6.07
C THR A 61 -24.29 2.55 5.05
N ILE A 62 -23.60 3.65 5.37
CA ILE A 62 -22.55 4.22 4.51
C ILE A 62 -21.36 3.27 4.37
N PHE A 63 -20.88 2.71 5.48
CA PHE A 63 -19.71 1.84 5.46
C PHE A 63 -19.97 0.54 4.68
N ASN A 64 -21.16 -0.05 4.86
CA ASN A 64 -21.61 -1.23 4.12
C ASN A 64 -21.73 -0.92 2.61
N GLY A 65 -22.33 0.20 2.25
CA GLY A 65 -22.40 0.66 0.86
C GLY A 65 -21.02 0.82 0.25
N TYR A 66 -20.07 1.42 0.97
CA TYR A 66 -18.68 1.55 0.51
C TYR A 66 -17.98 0.19 0.37
N MET A 67 -18.22 -0.76 1.28
CA MET A 67 -17.66 -2.11 1.14
C MET A 67 -18.22 -2.84 -0.08
N ASN A 68 -19.52 -2.73 -0.33
CA ASN A 68 -20.19 -3.35 -1.48
C ASN A 68 -19.69 -2.76 -2.81
N ASP A 69 -19.54 -1.43 -2.91
CA ASP A 69 -18.96 -0.75 -4.07
C ASP A 69 -17.55 -1.26 -4.37
N ARG A 70 -16.73 -1.38 -3.33
CA ARG A 70 -15.38 -1.92 -3.51
C ARG A 70 -15.34 -3.39 -3.91
N ALA A 71 -16.27 -4.18 -3.38
CA ALA A 71 -16.39 -5.60 -3.74
C ALA A 71 -16.86 -5.76 -5.20
N ALA A 72 -17.75 -4.91 -5.67
CA ALA A 72 -18.20 -4.87 -7.06
C ALA A 72 -17.06 -4.52 -8.05
N ASP A 73 -16.05 -3.78 -7.58
CA ASP A 73 -14.83 -3.47 -8.34
C ASP A 73 -13.70 -4.52 -8.14
N ASP A 74 -13.98 -5.71 -7.63
CA ASP A 74 -12.99 -6.75 -7.28
C ASP A 74 -11.87 -6.27 -6.34
N LYS A 75 -12.11 -5.21 -5.57
CA LYS A 75 -11.13 -4.66 -4.62
C LYS A 75 -11.20 -5.39 -3.28
N PRO A 76 -10.06 -5.79 -2.67
CA PRO A 76 -10.03 -6.50 -1.39
C PRO A 76 -10.71 -5.71 -0.27
N THR A 77 -11.64 -6.35 0.45
CA THR A 77 -12.41 -5.75 1.54
C THR A 77 -12.05 -6.28 2.94
N GLU A 78 -11.20 -7.32 3.05
CA GLU A 78 -10.88 -7.99 4.33
C GLU A 78 -10.38 -7.03 5.40
N ARG A 79 -9.47 -6.11 5.02
CA ARG A 79 -8.95 -5.10 5.97
C ARG A 79 -10.04 -4.13 6.43
N MET A 80 -11.01 -3.84 5.57
CA MET A 80 -12.14 -2.99 5.93
C MET A 80 -13.07 -3.71 6.91
N LYS A 81 -13.32 -5.03 6.69
CA LYS A 81 -14.07 -5.86 7.62
C LYS A 81 -13.42 -5.89 9.00
N TYR A 82 -12.10 -6.03 9.08
CA TYR A 82 -11.36 -5.96 10.36
C TYR A 82 -11.47 -4.57 11.02
N ALA A 83 -11.36 -3.50 10.25
CA ALA A 83 -11.53 -2.14 10.76
C ALA A 83 -12.97 -1.94 11.26
N TRP A 84 -13.97 -2.44 10.50
CA TRP A 84 -15.37 -2.31 10.85
C TRP A 84 -15.74 -3.03 12.17
N LYS A 85 -15.16 -4.19 12.45
CA LYS A 85 -15.33 -4.86 13.75
C LYS A 85 -14.99 -3.95 14.95
N ARG A 86 -14.18 -2.93 14.76
CA ARG A 86 -13.80 -1.96 15.80
C ARG A 86 -14.55 -0.65 15.70
N LEU A 87 -14.78 -0.18 14.47
CA LEU A 87 -15.50 1.06 14.19
C LEU A 87 -17.02 0.91 14.40
N GLY A 88 -17.60 -0.21 13.96
CA GLY A 88 -19.03 -0.44 13.93
C GLY A 88 -19.73 -0.25 15.28
N PRO A 89 -19.27 -0.86 16.38
CA PRO A 89 -19.88 -0.67 17.70
C PRO A 89 -19.87 0.78 18.20
N TYR A 90 -18.93 1.60 17.73
CA TYR A 90 -18.78 2.98 18.20
C TYR A 90 -19.45 4.00 17.27
N PHE A 91 -19.28 3.84 15.95
CA PHE A 91 -19.76 4.80 14.95
C PHE A 91 -21.00 4.33 14.22
N GLY A 92 -21.25 3.02 14.13
CA GLY A 92 -22.30 2.44 13.29
C GLY A 92 -23.68 3.05 13.51
N PRO A 93 -24.19 3.16 14.76
CA PRO A 93 -25.50 3.73 15.05
C PRO A 93 -25.61 5.24 14.79
N LEU A 94 -24.49 5.95 14.72
CA LEU A 94 -24.48 7.41 14.59
C LEU A 94 -24.94 7.84 13.20
N ARG A 95 -25.65 8.97 13.14
CA ARG A 95 -25.81 9.70 11.89
C ARG A 95 -24.50 10.42 11.56
N PRO A 96 -24.15 10.62 10.29
CA PRO A 96 -22.95 11.37 9.91
C PRO A 96 -22.85 12.76 10.55
N THR A 97 -24.01 13.43 10.75
CA THR A 97 -24.11 14.72 11.41
C THR A 97 -23.71 14.71 12.89
N ASP A 98 -23.81 13.56 13.55
CA ASP A 98 -23.50 13.40 14.97
C ASP A 98 -22.01 13.14 15.22
N ILE A 99 -21.23 12.97 14.14
CA ILE A 99 -19.78 12.81 14.23
C ILE A 99 -19.11 14.18 14.41
N THR A 100 -18.48 14.34 15.56
CA THR A 100 -17.74 15.54 15.92
C THR A 100 -16.25 15.25 16.10
N LYS A 101 -15.46 16.28 16.34
CA LYS A 101 -14.05 16.15 16.75
C LYS A 101 -13.93 15.35 18.05
N ASP A 102 -14.88 15.51 18.96
CA ASP A 102 -14.83 14.85 20.27
C ASP A 102 -15.28 13.39 20.18
N THR A 103 -16.22 13.05 19.30
CA THR A 103 -16.53 11.65 18.96
C THR A 103 -15.30 10.92 18.46
N SER A 104 -14.54 11.56 17.55
CA SER A 104 -13.28 10.99 17.03
C SER A 104 -12.22 10.84 18.12
N ARG A 105 -12.08 11.81 19.03
CA ARG A 105 -11.14 11.78 20.17
C ARG A 105 -11.51 10.66 21.15
N GLY A 106 -12.79 10.50 21.45
CA GLY A 106 -13.30 9.45 22.32
C GLY A 106 -12.93 8.06 21.80
N TYR A 107 -13.16 7.82 20.49
CA TYR A 107 -12.76 6.56 19.86
C TYR A 107 -11.26 6.32 19.95
N ILE A 108 -10.44 7.33 19.62
CA ILE A 108 -8.96 7.21 19.68
C ILE A 108 -8.51 6.86 21.11
N LYS A 109 -9.09 7.51 22.13
CA LYS A 109 -8.79 7.23 23.54
C LYS A 109 -9.16 5.78 23.89
N ALA A 110 -10.38 5.36 23.64
CA ALA A 110 -10.85 4.00 23.91
C ALA A 110 -9.99 2.92 23.21
N ARG A 111 -9.56 3.17 21.96
CA ARG A 111 -8.70 2.23 21.24
C ARG A 111 -7.28 2.14 21.82
N ARG A 112 -6.74 3.25 22.33
CA ARG A 112 -5.44 3.26 23.04
C ARG A 112 -5.51 2.48 24.35
N GLU A 113 -6.58 2.65 25.12
CA GLU A 113 -6.83 1.89 26.33
C GLU A 113 -6.93 0.37 26.08
N GLN A 114 -7.44 -0.01 24.89
CA GLN A 114 -7.42 -1.40 24.42
C GLN A 114 -6.05 -1.87 23.87
N GLY A 115 -5.00 -1.07 23.97
CA GLY A 115 -3.65 -1.41 23.52
C GLY A 115 -3.42 -1.27 22.01
N ALA A 116 -4.32 -0.63 21.26
CA ALA A 116 -4.12 -0.45 19.82
C ALA A 116 -3.04 0.61 19.53
N SER A 117 -2.15 0.29 18.61
CA SER A 117 -1.13 1.25 18.15
C SER A 117 -1.74 2.41 17.37
N ASN A 118 -1.06 3.57 17.36
CA ASN A 118 -1.48 4.72 16.55
C ASN A 118 -1.63 4.38 15.06
N GLY A 119 -0.81 3.46 14.53
CA GLY A 119 -0.90 3.01 13.14
C GLY A 119 -2.16 2.19 12.84
N THR A 120 -2.59 1.37 13.81
CA THR A 120 -3.85 0.62 13.72
C THR A 120 -5.03 1.58 13.74
N ILE A 121 -5.07 2.50 14.72
CA ILE A 121 -6.13 3.49 14.85
C ILE A 121 -6.18 4.41 13.62
N TRP A 122 -5.02 4.83 13.11
CA TRP A 122 -4.92 5.61 11.89
C TRP A 122 -5.55 4.88 10.70
N THR A 123 -5.32 3.58 10.57
CA THR A 123 -5.89 2.75 9.50
C THR A 123 -7.40 2.65 9.64
N GLU A 124 -7.91 2.35 10.84
CA GLU A 124 -9.34 2.29 11.14
C GLU A 124 -10.04 3.61 10.77
N MET A 125 -9.56 4.73 11.30
CA MET A 125 -10.14 6.06 11.05
C MET A 125 -10.02 6.50 9.59
N THR A 126 -8.99 6.05 8.87
CA THR A 126 -8.83 6.32 7.44
C THR A 126 -9.91 5.60 6.62
N TYR A 127 -10.29 4.37 6.99
CA TYR A 127 -11.41 3.68 6.34
C TYR A 127 -12.74 4.37 6.62
N LEU A 128 -12.99 4.84 7.84
CA LEU A 128 -14.18 5.61 8.17
C LEU A 128 -14.26 6.89 7.31
N ARG A 129 -13.16 7.64 7.24
CA ARG A 129 -13.07 8.85 6.40
C ARG A 129 -13.29 8.55 4.91
N ALA A 130 -12.76 7.44 4.42
CA ALA A 130 -12.96 7.01 3.04
C ALA A 130 -14.41 6.64 2.74
N ALA A 131 -15.10 5.96 3.66
CA ALA A 131 -16.52 5.62 3.53
C ALA A 131 -17.41 6.88 3.52
N LEU A 132 -17.14 7.85 4.39
CA LEU A 132 -17.87 9.14 4.39
C LEU A 132 -17.60 9.93 3.12
N GLY A 133 -16.36 9.91 2.60
CA GLY A 133 -16.03 10.50 1.32
C GLY A 133 -16.73 9.79 0.13
N PHE A 134 -16.91 8.48 0.21
CA PHE A 134 -17.74 7.73 -0.74
C PHE A 134 -19.19 8.23 -0.72
N ALA A 135 -19.80 8.37 0.45
CA ALA A 135 -21.18 8.85 0.58
C ALA A 135 -21.38 10.27 -0.02
N VAL A 136 -20.35 11.12 0.05
CA VAL A 136 -20.39 12.44 -0.63
C VAL A 136 -20.33 12.27 -2.15
N ARG A 137 -19.47 11.41 -2.68
CA ARG A 137 -19.39 11.15 -4.13
C ARG A 137 -20.68 10.54 -4.69
N GLU A 138 -21.29 9.64 -3.91
CA GLU A 138 -22.58 9.02 -4.25
C GLU A 138 -23.78 9.94 -3.96
N LYS A 139 -23.53 11.17 -3.48
CA LYS A 139 -24.56 12.18 -3.14
C LYS A 139 -25.53 11.76 -2.03
N TRP A 140 -25.13 10.82 -1.18
CA TRP A 140 -25.84 10.47 0.05
C TRP A 140 -25.63 11.55 1.12
N LEU A 141 -24.51 12.27 1.06
CA LEU A 141 -24.16 13.40 1.90
C LEU A 141 -23.79 14.60 1.05
N THR A 142 -24.12 15.79 1.51
CA THR A 142 -23.67 17.05 0.90
C THR A 142 -22.20 17.33 1.23
N ALA A 143 -21.78 16.98 2.46
CA ALA A 143 -20.39 17.12 2.92
C ALA A 143 -20.05 16.03 3.94
N ALA A 144 -18.82 15.59 3.96
CA ALA A 144 -18.34 14.66 4.98
C ALA A 144 -18.03 15.40 6.28
N PRO A 145 -18.42 14.85 7.45
CA PRO A 145 -18.03 15.40 8.73
C PRO A 145 -16.53 15.33 8.94
N TYR A 146 -16.01 16.23 9.76
CA TYR A 146 -14.59 16.23 10.10
C TYR A 146 -14.22 15.02 10.98
N ILE A 147 -13.32 14.18 10.51
CA ILE A 147 -12.76 13.04 11.23
C ILE A 147 -11.35 13.38 11.69
N LYS A 148 -11.15 13.48 13.00
CA LYS A 148 -9.80 13.59 13.56
C LYS A 148 -9.12 12.22 13.47
N VAL A 149 -7.98 12.16 12.79
CA VAL A 149 -7.17 10.95 12.63
C VAL A 149 -5.85 11.15 13.39
N PRO A 150 -5.33 10.16 14.14
CA PRO A 150 -4.02 10.29 14.76
C PRO A 150 -2.92 10.45 13.71
N GLN A 151 -1.77 10.96 14.13
CA GLN A 151 -0.62 11.09 13.24
C GLN A 151 -0.22 9.72 12.69
N LYS A 152 0.02 9.67 11.38
CA LYS A 152 0.53 8.45 10.74
C LYS A 152 1.91 8.13 11.31
N PRO A 153 2.18 6.89 11.74
CA PRO A 153 3.51 6.50 12.18
C PRO A 153 4.53 6.73 11.08
N GLY A 154 5.72 7.15 11.47
CA GLY A 154 6.86 7.23 10.57
C GLY A 154 7.25 5.87 9.98
N PRO A 155 8.13 5.85 8.97
CA PRO A 155 8.70 4.61 8.44
C PRO A 155 9.40 3.85 9.57
N LYS A 156 9.35 2.52 9.51
CA LYS A 156 10.18 1.69 10.41
C LYS A 156 11.62 1.77 9.92
N GLU A 157 12.53 2.12 10.81
CA GLU A 157 13.95 2.34 10.48
C GLU A 157 14.82 1.10 10.70
N HIS A 158 14.27 0.10 11.41
CA HIS A 158 15.01 -1.09 11.77
C HIS A 158 15.41 -1.93 10.55
N HIS A 159 16.69 -2.10 10.37
CA HIS A 159 17.35 -3.00 9.42
C HIS A 159 18.39 -3.85 10.17
N LEU A 160 18.96 -4.83 9.52
CA LEU A 160 19.97 -5.72 10.09
C LEU A 160 21.35 -5.33 9.58
N GLU A 161 22.32 -5.36 10.47
CA GLU A 161 23.73 -5.37 10.10
C GLU A 161 24.11 -6.68 9.41
N ARG A 162 25.22 -6.71 8.66
CA ARG A 162 25.63 -7.92 7.90
C ARG A 162 25.89 -9.11 8.83
N GLN A 163 26.50 -8.88 9.98
CA GLN A 163 26.75 -9.92 10.98
C GLN A 163 25.45 -10.44 11.60
N GLU A 164 24.47 -9.55 11.83
CA GLU A 164 23.15 -9.93 12.33
C GLU A 164 22.41 -10.80 11.32
N ALA A 165 22.49 -10.45 10.03
CA ALA A 165 21.89 -11.22 8.96
C ALA A 165 22.52 -12.62 8.82
N ALA A 166 23.85 -12.73 8.96
CA ALA A 166 24.54 -14.02 8.98
C ALA A 166 24.06 -14.90 10.14
N ARG A 167 24.02 -14.35 11.37
CA ARG A 167 23.49 -15.07 12.54
C ARG A 167 22.03 -15.49 12.35
N LEU A 168 21.22 -14.65 11.72
CA LEU A 168 19.81 -14.95 11.45
C LEU A 168 19.66 -16.12 10.45
N ILE A 169 20.50 -16.19 9.42
CA ILE A 169 20.52 -17.28 8.42
C ILE A 169 20.87 -18.59 9.11
N GLU A 170 21.91 -18.60 9.95
CA GLU A 170 22.33 -19.80 10.69
C GLU A 170 21.30 -20.25 11.75
N ALA A 171 20.59 -19.31 12.35
CA ALA A 171 19.52 -19.62 13.31
C ALA A 171 18.23 -20.13 12.69
N ALA A 172 18.12 -20.15 11.36
CA ALA A 172 16.96 -20.69 10.67
C ALA A 172 16.93 -22.24 10.79
N ALA A 173 15.94 -22.77 11.50
CA ALA A 173 15.86 -24.21 11.80
C ALA A 173 15.43 -25.08 10.60
N SER A 174 14.88 -24.48 9.56
CA SER A 174 14.35 -25.22 8.41
C SER A 174 14.96 -24.70 7.12
N PRO A 175 15.34 -25.59 6.17
CA PRO A 175 15.99 -25.19 4.92
C PRO A 175 15.22 -24.13 4.13
N HIS A 176 13.90 -24.28 4.02
CA HIS A 176 13.06 -23.32 3.30
C HIS A 176 13.02 -21.91 3.95
N ILE A 177 13.19 -21.83 5.29
CA ILE A 177 13.29 -20.53 5.99
C ILE A 177 14.68 -19.92 5.76
N LYS A 178 15.74 -20.73 5.81
CA LYS A 178 17.10 -20.29 5.49
C LYS A 178 17.18 -19.74 4.08
N LEU A 179 16.71 -20.50 3.11
CA LEU A 179 16.64 -20.08 1.70
C LEU A 179 15.80 -18.81 1.50
N PHE A 180 14.64 -18.73 2.16
CA PHE A 180 13.81 -17.51 2.07
C PHE A 180 14.55 -16.28 2.58
N ILE A 181 15.28 -16.37 3.69
CA ILE A 181 16.05 -15.23 4.24
C ILE A 181 17.14 -14.82 3.26
N GLN A 182 17.91 -15.77 2.71
CA GLN A 182 18.94 -15.53 1.71
C GLN A 182 18.36 -14.89 0.43
N LEU A 183 17.25 -15.46 -0.08
CA LEU A 183 16.56 -14.94 -1.25
C LEU A 183 16.00 -13.52 -1.03
N ALA A 184 15.46 -13.25 0.17
CA ALA A 184 14.94 -11.92 0.52
C ALA A 184 16.04 -10.87 0.62
N LEU A 185 17.18 -11.20 1.19
CA LEU A 185 18.34 -10.31 1.28
C LEU A 185 19.02 -10.12 -0.08
N GLY A 186 19.20 -11.18 -0.88
CA GLY A 186 19.86 -11.13 -2.18
C GLY A 186 19.04 -10.45 -3.27
N THR A 187 17.70 -10.51 -3.19
CA THR A 187 16.81 -9.95 -4.23
C THR A 187 16.01 -8.72 -3.79
N ALA A 188 16.00 -8.39 -2.50
CA ALA A 188 15.10 -7.40 -1.93
C ALA A 188 13.62 -7.62 -2.31
N GLY A 189 13.23 -8.84 -2.69
CA GLY A 189 11.91 -9.19 -3.17
C GLY A 189 10.80 -9.02 -2.12
N ARG A 190 9.57 -8.73 -2.56
CA ARG A 190 8.42 -8.78 -1.65
C ARG A 190 8.09 -10.21 -1.29
N ALA A 191 7.77 -10.51 -0.03
CA ALA A 191 7.51 -11.86 0.45
C ALA A 191 6.57 -12.68 -0.46
N GLY A 192 5.45 -12.10 -0.89
CA GLY A 192 4.53 -12.78 -1.79
C GLY A 192 5.08 -12.99 -3.21
N ALA A 193 6.12 -12.26 -3.64
CA ALA A 193 6.81 -12.53 -4.90
C ALA A 193 7.80 -13.69 -4.76
N LEU A 194 8.46 -13.78 -3.61
CA LEU A 194 9.41 -14.84 -3.31
C LEU A 194 8.71 -16.18 -3.05
N LEU A 195 7.59 -16.15 -2.35
CA LEU A 195 6.78 -17.36 -2.07
C LEU A 195 6.02 -17.89 -3.31
N GLY A 196 5.76 -17.04 -4.29
CA GLY A 196 5.20 -17.44 -5.57
C GLY A 196 6.24 -17.61 -6.67
N LEU A 197 7.54 -17.58 -6.35
CA LEU A 197 8.60 -17.78 -7.34
C LEU A 197 8.72 -19.25 -7.69
N THR A 198 8.73 -19.55 -9.00
CA THR A 198 8.91 -20.89 -9.55
C THR A 198 10.26 -21.02 -10.26
N TRP A 199 10.76 -22.23 -10.41
CA TRP A 199 12.09 -22.50 -10.96
C TRP A 199 12.24 -22.11 -12.44
N ASP A 200 11.17 -22.09 -13.22
CA ASP A 200 11.17 -21.59 -14.61
C ASP A 200 11.50 -20.10 -14.74
N ARG A 201 11.36 -19.34 -13.63
CA ARG A 201 11.72 -17.92 -13.53
C ARG A 201 13.08 -17.66 -12.89
N VAL A 202 13.86 -18.72 -12.64
CA VAL A 202 15.22 -18.67 -12.08
C VAL A 202 16.20 -19.24 -13.11
N ASP A 203 16.92 -18.36 -13.76
CA ASP A 203 17.99 -18.71 -14.70
C ASP A 203 19.33 -18.71 -13.95
N LEU A 204 19.78 -19.89 -13.53
CA LEU A 204 21.03 -20.05 -12.77
C LEU A 204 22.26 -19.80 -13.66
N GLU A 205 22.21 -20.18 -14.94
CA GLU A 205 23.32 -20.02 -15.89
C GLU A 205 23.56 -18.52 -16.16
N ARG A 206 22.49 -17.76 -16.45
CA ARG A 206 22.57 -16.33 -16.68
C ARG A 206 22.50 -15.50 -15.39
N ARG A 207 22.44 -16.17 -14.25
CA ARG A 207 22.38 -15.56 -12.92
C ARG A 207 21.28 -14.50 -12.80
N ARG A 208 20.04 -14.86 -13.12
CA ARG A 208 18.90 -13.92 -13.15
C ARG A 208 17.64 -14.53 -12.58
N ILE A 209 16.89 -13.72 -11.83
CA ILE A 209 15.56 -14.07 -11.31
C ILE A 209 14.54 -13.07 -11.86
N ASP A 210 13.44 -13.58 -12.41
CA ASP A 210 12.27 -12.76 -12.75
C ASP A 210 11.20 -12.89 -11.65
N LEU A 211 11.10 -11.89 -10.81
CA LEU A 211 10.11 -11.84 -9.74
C LEU A 211 8.70 -11.45 -10.24
N ARG A 212 8.54 -11.11 -11.51
CA ARG A 212 7.24 -10.84 -12.12
C ARG A 212 6.51 -12.16 -12.32
N ASP A 213 5.21 -12.13 -12.05
CA ASP A 213 4.33 -13.27 -12.19
C ASP A 213 3.38 -12.96 -13.36
N PRO A 214 3.47 -13.68 -14.49
CA PRO A 214 2.68 -13.39 -15.67
C PRO A 214 1.18 -13.60 -15.44
N ASP A 215 0.82 -14.53 -14.56
CA ASP A 215 -0.58 -14.90 -14.29
C ASP A 215 -1.25 -13.97 -13.28
N ARG A 216 -0.49 -13.02 -12.71
CA ARG A 216 -1.03 -12.10 -11.74
C ARG A 216 -1.48 -10.78 -12.38
N PRO A 217 -2.73 -10.32 -12.13
CA PRO A 217 -3.20 -9.03 -12.60
C PRO A 217 -2.19 -7.92 -12.30
N ALA A 218 -2.01 -7.00 -13.24
CA ALA A 218 -1.15 -5.84 -13.09
C ALA A 218 -1.58 -5.03 -11.85
N THR A 219 -0.81 -5.13 -10.78
CA THR A 219 -1.05 -4.36 -9.56
C THR A 219 -0.10 -3.16 -9.53
N ARG A 220 -0.46 -2.09 -8.78
CA ARG A 220 0.42 -0.94 -8.54
C ARG A 220 1.74 -1.30 -7.85
N LYS A 221 1.88 -2.55 -7.36
CA LYS A 221 3.11 -3.05 -6.72
C LYS A 221 3.96 -3.73 -7.77
N GLY A 222 4.84 -2.98 -8.43
CA GLY A 222 5.82 -3.48 -9.38
C GLY A 222 6.70 -4.59 -8.80
N ARG A 223 7.25 -5.43 -9.67
CA ARG A 223 8.22 -6.48 -9.39
C ARG A 223 9.34 -6.35 -10.40
N ALA A 224 10.55 -6.77 -10.03
CA ALA A 224 11.75 -6.59 -10.83
C ALA A 224 12.29 -7.92 -11.36
N ARG A 225 13.09 -7.84 -12.42
CA ARG A 225 14.13 -8.82 -12.73
C ARG A 225 15.40 -8.41 -12.01
N VAL A 226 16.02 -9.32 -11.30
CA VAL A 226 17.18 -9.04 -10.47
C VAL A 226 18.30 -10.03 -10.76
N PRO A 227 19.57 -9.63 -10.69
CA PRO A 227 20.70 -10.54 -10.79
C PRO A 227 20.83 -11.41 -9.54
N ILE A 228 21.48 -12.56 -9.68
CA ILE A 228 21.85 -13.48 -8.60
C ILE A 228 23.31 -13.21 -8.27
N ASN A 229 23.60 -12.90 -7.00
CA ASN A 229 24.97 -12.82 -6.48
C ASN A 229 25.50 -14.21 -6.09
N ASP A 230 26.80 -14.36 -5.85
CA ASP A 230 27.45 -15.66 -5.62
C ASP A 230 26.83 -16.40 -4.43
N SER A 231 26.67 -15.75 -3.28
CA SER A 231 26.09 -16.38 -2.08
C SER A 231 24.65 -16.88 -2.29
N LEU A 232 23.87 -16.19 -3.13
CA LEU A 232 22.50 -16.59 -3.44
C LEU A 232 22.50 -17.71 -4.49
N LEU A 233 23.47 -17.72 -5.41
CA LEU A 233 23.61 -18.76 -6.41
C LEU A 233 23.82 -20.12 -5.75
N GLU A 234 24.81 -20.23 -4.85
CA GLU A 234 25.10 -21.45 -4.09
C GLU A 234 23.85 -22.00 -3.37
N ALA A 235 23.11 -21.12 -2.69
CA ALA A 235 21.90 -21.49 -1.98
C ALA A 235 20.77 -21.97 -2.91
N LEU A 236 20.65 -21.36 -4.10
CA LEU A 236 19.66 -21.74 -5.10
C LEU A 236 20.03 -23.07 -5.79
N GLU A 237 21.30 -23.29 -6.09
CA GLU A 237 21.78 -24.56 -6.66
C GLU A 237 21.55 -25.73 -5.70
N GLU A 238 21.85 -25.54 -4.41
CA GLU A 238 21.56 -26.53 -3.37
C GLU A 238 20.07 -26.84 -3.30
N ALA A 239 19.23 -25.81 -3.24
CA ALA A 239 17.78 -25.97 -3.18
C ALA A 239 17.21 -26.60 -4.45
N LYS A 240 17.76 -26.30 -5.62
CA LYS A 240 17.31 -26.87 -6.89
C LYS A 240 17.54 -28.38 -6.97
N ARG A 241 18.65 -28.89 -6.42
CA ARG A 241 18.94 -30.33 -6.37
C ARG A 241 17.92 -31.14 -5.56
N GLY A 242 17.34 -30.50 -4.52
CA GLY A 242 16.33 -31.11 -3.66
C GLY A 242 14.88 -30.74 -3.97
N ALA A 243 14.63 -30.01 -5.07
CA ALA A 243 13.30 -29.50 -5.39
C ALA A 243 12.31 -30.63 -5.74
N LEU A 244 11.18 -30.63 -5.06
CA LEU A 244 10.06 -31.56 -5.25
C LEU A 244 8.88 -30.93 -5.98
N THR A 245 8.80 -29.60 -5.98
CA THR A 245 7.72 -28.84 -6.62
C THR A 245 8.28 -27.81 -7.59
N PRO A 246 7.44 -27.16 -8.41
CA PRO A 246 7.85 -26.04 -9.23
C PRO A 246 8.29 -24.81 -8.41
N TYR A 247 7.94 -24.71 -7.13
CA TYR A 247 8.22 -23.53 -6.29
C TYR A 247 9.64 -23.55 -5.72
N VAL A 248 10.29 -22.37 -5.69
CA VAL A 248 11.62 -22.21 -5.08
C VAL A 248 11.57 -22.35 -3.55
N ILE A 249 10.48 -21.86 -2.95
CA ILE A 249 10.25 -21.97 -1.51
C ILE A 249 9.13 -22.97 -1.27
N GLU A 250 9.54 -24.19 -0.94
CA GLU A 250 8.66 -25.32 -0.66
C GLU A 250 8.97 -25.98 0.68
N TYR A 251 8.02 -26.73 1.22
CA TYR A 251 8.22 -27.56 2.41
C TYR A 251 7.28 -28.75 2.38
N GLY A 252 7.84 -29.96 2.56
CA GLY A 252 7.06 -31.21 2.52
C GLY A 252 6.38 -31.48 1.18
N GLY A 253 6.97 -31.06 0.06
CA GLY A 253 6.40 -31.21 -1.27
C GLY A 253 5.24 -30.26 -1.60
N GLU A 254 5.09 -29.16 -0.84
CA GLU A 254 4.04 -28.18 -1.05
C GLU A 254 4.59 -26.74 -1.07
N GLN A 255 3.86 -25.84 -1.72
CA GLN A 255 4.16 -24.41 -1.71
C GLN A 255 4.02 -23.84 -0.31
N VAL A 256 5.02 -23.07 0.15
CA VAL A 256 4.95 -22.32 1.39
C VAL A 256 4.19 -21.01 1.19
N LEU A 257 3.05 -20.86 1.86
CA LEU A 257 2.21 -19.65 1.77
C LEU A 257 2.61 -18.54 2.75
N SER A 258 3.33 -18.87 3.82
CA SER A 258 3.76 -17.88 4.81
C SER A 258 5.01 -18.30 5.59
N VAL A 259 5.98 -17.42 5.66
CA VAL A 259 7.24 -17.60 6.41
C VAL A 259 7.32 -16.71 7.66
N LYS A 260 6.26 -15.98 8.00
CA LYS A 260 6.30 -15.00 9.10
C LYS A 260 6.69 -15.62 10.43
N LYS A 261 6.11 -16.78 10.76
CA LYS A 261 6.41 -17.50 12.01
C LYS A 261 7.86 -18.01 12.01
N GLY A 262 8.32 -18.61 10.93
CA GLY A 262 9.68 -19.17 10.79
C GLY A 262 10.76 -18.08 10.88
N VAL A 263 10.62 -16.99 10.11
CA VAL A 263 11.54 -15.84 10.16
C VAL A 263 11.53 -15.17 11.53
N GLY A 264 10.36 -15.00 12.15
CA GLY A 264 10.24 -14.45 13.49
C GLY A 264 10.86 -15.35 14.56
N ALA A 265 10.75 -16.68 14.43
CA ALA A 265 11.36 -17.63 15.34
C ALA A 265 12.90 -17.65 15.21
N ALA A 266 13.43 -17.60 13.97
CA ALA A 266 14.86 -17.45 13.73
C ALA A 266 15.41 -16.17 14.37
N GLY A 267 14.71 -15.03 14.19
CA GLY A 267 15.08 -13.79 14.86
C GLY A 267 15.11 -13.89 16.38
N LYS A 268 14.09 -14.49 16.99
CA LYS A 268 14.04 -14.70 18.46
C LYS A 268 15.23 -15.48 18.99
N ARG A 269 15.72 -16.51 18.27
CA ARG A 269 16.88 -17.32 18.70
C ARG A 269 18.17 -16.51 18.82
N VAL A 270 18.30 -15.44 18.06
CA VAL A 270 19.48 -14.56 18.05
C VAL A 270 19.21 -13.16 18.62
N GLY A 271 18.08 -12.99 19.32
CA GLY A 271 17.72 -11.72 19.95
C GLY A 271 17.31 -10.61 18.97
N LEU A 272 16.96 -10.95 17.73
CA LEU A 272 16.62 -9.99 16.68
C LEU A 272 15.12 -9.95 16.42
N LYS A 273 14.59 -8.74 16.24
CA LYS A 273 13.21 -8.55 15.81
C LYS A 273 13.16 -8.54 14.28
N CYS A 274 12.86 -9.69 13.67
CA CYS A 274 12.87 -9.83 12.22
C CYS A 274 11.50 -10.20 11.62
N SER A 275 11.29 -9.78 10.40
CA SER A 275 10.13 -10.10 9.57
C SER A 275 10.53 -10.04 8.09
N PRO A 276 9.76 -10.63 7.16
CA PRO A 276 10.06 -10.53 5.73
C PRO A 276 10.21 -9.10 5.21
N HIS A 277 9.52 -8.14 5.81
CA HIS A 277 9.65 -6.74 5.42
C HIS A 277 10.96 -6.11 5.90
N VAL A 278 11.44 -6.51 7.08
CA VAL A 278 12.75 -6.08 7.61
C VAL A 278 13.86 -6.55 6.68
N LEU A 279 13.84 -7.81 6.20
CA LEU A 279 14.84 -8.33 5.27
C LEU A 279 14.92 -7.51 3.97
N ARG A 280 13.76 -7.20 3.38
CA ARG A 280 13.71 -6.35 2.19
C ARG A 280 14.22 -4.93 2.47
N HIS A 281 13.86 -4.36 3.62
CA HIS A 281 14.35 -3.04 4.02
C HIS A 281 15.87 -3.06 4.21
N THR A 282 16.39 -4.08 4.88
CA THR A 282 17.82 -4.32 5.06
C THR A 282 18.57 -4.36 3.72
N ALA A 283 18.09 -5.14 2.76
CA ALA A 283 18.71 -5.22 1.44
C ALA A 283 18.75 -3.85 0.72
N ALA A 284 17.69 -3.04 0.87
CA ALA A 284 17.66 -1.70 0.29
C ALA A 284 18.63 -0.73 1.00
N VAL A 285 18.73 -0.82 2.33
CA VAL A 285 19.72 -0.04 3.09
C VAL A 285 21.13 -0.42 2.68
N TRP A 286 21.46 -1.70 2.58
CA TRP A 286 22.78 -2.16 2.16
C TRP A 286 23.17 -1.70 0.76
N MET A 287 22.21 -1.59 -0.17
CA MET A 287 22.47 -1.01 -1.48
C MET A 287 22.76 0.49 -1.38
N ALA A 288 22.00 1.23 -0.56
CA ALA A 288 22.19 2.66 -0.35
C ALA A 288 23.56 2.95 0.30
N GLU A 289 23.94 2.21 1.35
CA GLU A 289 25.25 2.31 2.03
C GLU A 289 26.45 2.06 1.10
N ARG A 290 26.23 1.29 0.04
CA ARG A 290 27.25 1.07 -1.02
C ARG A 290 27.20 2.11 -2.12
N GLY A 291 26.43 3.19 -1.96
CA GLY A 291 26.34 4.26 -2.95
C GLY A 291 25.59 3.88 -4.23
N VAL A 292 24.77 2.82 -4.22
CA VAL A 292 23.97 2.47 -5.40
C VAL A 292 22.94 3.60 -5.63
N PRO A 293 22.85 4.14 -6.85
CA PRO A 293 21.90 5.22 -7.17
C PRO A 293 20.46 4.86 -6.81
N MET A 294 19.69 5.83 -6.29
CA MET A 294 18.34 5.61 -5.80
C MET A 294 17.39 5.08 -6.87
N GLU A 295 17.58 5.48 -8.14
CA GLU A 295 16.82 4.98 -9.28
C GLU A 295 17.06 3.48 -9.51
N LYS A 296 18.32 3.02 -9.39
CA LYS A 296 18.68 1.59 -9.50
C LYS A 296 18.10 0.80 -8.34
N ILE A 297 18.17 1.33 -7.11
CA ILE A 297 17.53 0.71 -5.95
C ILE A 297 16.00 0.62 -6.16
N ALA A 298 15.36 1.67 -6.67
CA ALA A 298 13.93 1.67 -6.97
C ALA A 298 13.57 0.58 -8.00
N GLN A 299 14.34 0.46 -9.08
CA GLN A 299 14.17 -0.60 -10.08
C GLN A 299 14.33 -1.99 -9.48
N TYR A 300 15.38 -2.19 -8.68
CA TYR A 300 15.66 -3.45 -7.98
C TYR A 300 14.52 -3.85 -7.04
N LEU A 301 13.98 -2.88 -6.31
CA LEU A 301 12.81 -3.05 -5.46
C LEU A 301 11.50 -3.23 -6.26
N GLY A 302 11.46 -2.93 -7.54
CA GLY A 302 10.24 -2.86 -8.33
C GLY A 302 9.29 -1.77 -7.81
N HIS A 303 9.82 -0.58 -7.56
CA HIS A 303 9.01 0.62 -7.32
C HIS A 303 8.75 1.32 -8.65
N ASN A 304 7.51 1.76 -8.86
CA ASN A 304 7.15 2.50 -10.08
C ASN A 304 7.65 3.96 -10.05
N ASP A 305 8.05 4.46 -8.86
CA ASP A 305 8.49 5.83 -8.61
C ASP A 305 9.67 5.80 -7.63
N SER A 306 10.79 6.40 -8.03
CA SER A 306 12.02 6.50 -7.24
C SER A 306 11.86 7.37 -5.99
N ARG A 307 10.94 8.34 -6.00
CA ARG A 307 10.68 9.26 -4.87
C ARG A 307 10.40 8.54 -3.55
N THR A 308 9.74 7.37 -3.60
CA THR A 308 9.53 6.57 -2.39
C THR A 308 10.83 5.97 -1.87
N THR A 309 11.71 5.50 -2.76
CA THR A 309 13.04 4.96 -2.43
C THR A 309 13.93 6.06 -1.86
N GLU A 310 14.00 7.17 -2.53
CA GLU A 310 14.79 8.34 -2.15
C GLU A 310 14.41 8.86 -0.76
N ARG A 311 13.14 9.11 -0.51
CA ARG A 311 12.64 9.55 0.80
C ARG A 311 12.98 8.60 1.96
N VAL A 312 13.10 7.30 1.70
CA VAL A 312 13.34 6.29 2.74
C VAL A 312 14.83 5.97 2.89
N TYR A 313 15.57 5.89 1.76
CA TYR A 313 16.90 5.30 1.73
C TYR A 313 18.04 6.29 1.43
N ALA A 314 17.78 7.48 0.89
CA ALA A 314 18.84 8.44 0.54
C ALA A 314 19.75 8.78 1.73
N ARG A 315 19.21 8.86 2.93
CA ARG A 315 19.95 9.14 4.18
C ARG A 315 21.01 8.09 4.56
N PHE A 316 20.96 6.91 3.95
CA PHE A 316 21.96 5.84 4.17
C PHE A 316 23.09 5.88 3.12
N ALA A 317 23.00 6.74 2.12
CA ALA A 317 24.06 6.89 1.13
C ALA A 317 25.31 7.53 1.76
N PRO A 318 26.56 7.07 1.39
CA PRO A 318 27.79 7.59 1.97
C PRO A 318 27.99 9.10 1.78
N ASP A 319 27.47 9.64 0.69
CA ASP A 319 27.59 11.05 0.32
C ASP A 319 26.34 11.88 0.63
N TYR A 320 25.44 11.33 1.45
CA TYR A 320 24.24 12.05 1.84
C TYR A 320 24.58 13.39 2.51
N MET A 321 24.10 14.48 1.95
CA MET A 321 24.34 15.86 2.40
C MET A 321 25.80 16.35 2.40
N LYS A 322 26.78 15.61 1.86
CA LYS A 322 28.18 16.06 1.80
C LYS A 322 28.36 17.27 0.91
N ASP A 323 27.72 17.28 -0.25
CA ASP A 323 27.69 18.41 -1.18
C ASP A 323 27.06 19.66 -0.56
N ALA A 324 25.94 19.48 0.18
CA ALA A 324 25.31 20.56 0.90
C ALA A 324 26.22 21.09 2.03
N ALA A 325 26.89 20.20 2.76
CA ALA A 325 27.86 20.63 3.77
C ALA A 325 29.07 21.35 3.16
N ALA A 326 29.57 20.88 2.02
CA ALA A 326 30.68 21.53 1.29
C ALA A 326 30.26 22.92 0.77
N ALA A 327 29.03 23.08 0.31
CA ALA A 327 28.51 24.37 -0.13
C ALA A 327 28.40 25.42 1.01
N LEU A 328 28.39 24.98 2.26
CA LEU A 328 28.37 25.83 3.45
C LEU A 328 29.75 26.07 4.05
N GLU A 329 30.84 25.60 3.40
CA GLU A 329 32.20 25.83 3.88
C GLU A 329 32.56 27.33 3.79
N PHE A 330 32.95 27.91 4.91
CA PHE A 330 33.28 29.33 5.03
C PHE A 330 34.74 29.60 5.31
N ARG A 331 35.56 28.53 5.53
CA ARG A 331 37.01 28.65 5.69
C ARG A 331 37.61 28.94 4.34
N GLY A 332 38.23 30.08 4.18
CA GLY A 332 38.83 30.58 2.93
C GLY A 332 38.12 31.80 2.32
N ALA A 333 36.87 32.12 2.78
CA ALA A 333 36.23 33.37 2.41
C ALA A 333 36.75 34.59 3.22
N ILE A 334 37.47 34.37 4.30
CA ILE A 334 38.12 35.41 5.10
C ILE A 334 39.60 35.33 4.80
N ASP A 335 40.05 36.08 3.77
CA ASP A 335 41.46 36.38 3.60
C ASP A 335 41.86 37.42 4.66
N PRO A 336 42.72 37.05 5.66
CA PRO A 336 43.16 38.00 6.68
C PRO A 336 43.99 39.17 6.11
N ARG A 337 44.27 39.17 4.80
CA ARG A 337 45.14 40.15 4.11
C ARG A 337 44.38 41.17 3.25
N SER A 338 43.03 41.08 3.18
CA SER A 338 42.23 42.03 2.41
C SER A 338 41.83 43.28 3.23
N GLY A 339 42.49 43.52 4.36
CA GLY A 339 42.30 44.68 5.22
C GLY A 339 43.63 45.43 5.47
N ALA A 340 44.17 45.98 4.40
CA ALA A 340 45.24 46.98 4.50
C ALA A 340 45.04 48.04 3.42
#